data_6a9dd3f78bcab049d6c81e6a127aa343
#
_entry.id   6a9dd3f78bcab049d6c81e6a127aa343
#
_cell.length_a   1.000
_cell.length_b   1.000
_cell.length_c   1.000
_cell.angle_alpha   90.00
_cell.angle_beta   90.00
_cell.angle_gamma   90.00
#
_symmetry.space_group_name_H-M   'P 1'
#
loop_
_entity.id
_entity.type
_entity.pdbx_description
1 polymer ?
#
loop_
_entity_poly.entity_id
_entity_poly.type
_entity_poly.pdbx_seq_one_letter_code
_entity_poly.pdbx_strand_id
1 'polypeptide(L)'
;IHERLVGSEMCIRDRVLKANQLYNVPGPIKSLVSLLTMVQTGSLDYTENYNSRLPGYMNGVQFVDKGWNGFAPGIEYTIGYQPDSNWLNQQEKKKYLSRDPAFNMLFRQGFDQKLSARLLIEPIRSMMIDVRLDKTFTKEYSELFKDTSFNFDGNRIHSNPLSAGGFNISYIALNTFFDKHDPNVISDQFKMFQNYRTIISNRVASSNGLPTNEGNYAKGYGRYAQDVLIPSFIAAYTGQDPKKVNLLNQSNTNIRSNPFSGMLPKPNWSLLYNGLTKVPFLSELFSNITLSHGYNSNLSMNSFQSSLLYAAENRNGRSVPTFLDTVSGNYMPYFLIPNITIAERMEPLIGLNLTTLTQWSLRFEYKKSRVLALSLVDYQLSENNSTEWIFGTSYRKRGLKLPFNLPGLNNNKLANDLTFRLDLSLRDVFNSNSRLDQTNAYGTGGQRELTLQPSIDYVLNSKINLKFYFDQRKATPYISSSPPMTNTRAGVNIRIAL
;
A
#
# COMPACT_ATOMS: atom_id res chain seq x y z
N ILE A 1 10.37 27.77 10.80
CA ILE A 1 9.57 28.07 9.59
C ILE A 1 8.18 27.40 9.68
N HIS A 2 8.04 26.23 10.30
CA HIS A 2 6.74 25.52 10.43
C HIS A 2 5.73 26.24 11.36
N GLU A 3 6.15 26.84 12.42
CA GLU A 3 5.22 27.49 13.39
C GLU A 3 4.57 28.78 12.88
N ARG A 4 5.19 29.49 11.93
CA ARG A 4 4.61 30.71 11.36
C ARG A 4 3.52 30.47 10.31
N LEU A 5 3.49 29.31 9.66
CA LEU A 5 2.49 28.98 8.64
C LEU A 5 1.13 28.59 9.26
N VAL A 6 1.12 27.86 10.36
CA VAL A 6 -0.13 27.43 11.04
C VAL A 6 -0.95 28.64 11.56
N GLY A 7 -0.30 29.67 12.05
CA GLY A 7 -0.98 30.88 12.51
C GLY A 7 -1.59 31.72 11.38
N SER A 8 -0.99 31.71 10.17
CA SER A 8 -1.48 32.49 9.02
C SER A 8 -2.68 31.83 8.32
N GLU A 9 -2.76 30.51 8.30
CA GLU A 9 -3.87 29.79 7.67
C GLU A 9 -5.19 29.94 8.46
N MET A 10 -5.11 29.92 9.78
CA MET A 10 -6.29 30.14 10.62
C MET A 10 -6.86 31.56 10.43
N CYS A 11 -6.00 32.57 10.25
CA CYS A 11 -6.41 33.95 9.96
C CYS A 11 -7.02 34.12 8.56
N ILE A 12 -6.56 33.36 7.55
CA ILE A 12 -7.12 33.41 6.19
C ILE A 12 -8.51 32.82 6.16
N ARG A 13 -8.72 31.66 6.77
CA ARG A 13 -10.04 31.00 6.88
C ARG A 13 -11.08 31.92 7.54
N ASP A 14 -10.75 32.51 8.68
CA ASP A 14 -11.65 33.40 9.40
C ASP A 14 -11.98 34.69 8.62
N ARG A 15 -11.00 35.25 7.90
CA ARG A 15 -11.22 36.39 7.03
C ARG A 15 -12.10 36.08 5.83
N VAL A 16 -11.89 34.89 5.20
CA VAL A 16 -12.69 34.45 4.06
C VAL A 16 -14.11 34.13 4.48
N LEU A 17 -14.33 33.53 5.65
CA LEU A 17 -15.66 33.29 6.20
C LEU A 17 -16.41 34.58 6.54
N LYS A 18 -15.73 35.62 7.10
CA LYS A 18 -16.29 36.93 7.35
C LYS A 18 -16.60 37.70 6.07
N ALA A 19 -15.71 37.62 5.07
CA ALA A 19 -15.95 38.24 3.76
C ALA A 19 -17.16 37.63 3.04
N ASN A 20 -17.38 36.31 3.16
CA ASN A 20 -18.50 35.61 2.55
C ASN A 20 -19.88 35.96 3.19
N GLN A 21 -19.87 36.48 4.43
CA GLN A 21 -21.05 36.98 5.12
C GLN A 21 -21.37 38.46 4.77
N LEU A 22 -20.36 39.22 4.36
CA LEU A 22 -20.47 40.68 4.13
C LEU A 22 -20.72 41.04 2.68
N TYR A 23 -20.46 40.18 1.70
CA TYR A 23 -20.62 40.48 0.26
C TYR A 23 -21.57 39.49 -0.40
N ASN A 24 -22.43 39.99 -1.29
CA ASN A 24 -23.28 39.21 -2.21
C ASN A 24 -22.38 38.62 -3.32
N VAL A 25 -21.69 37.51 -3.02
CA VAL A 25 -20.78 36.83 -3.95
C VAL A 25 -21.60 36.00 -4.93
N PRO A 26 -21.33 36.05 -6.26
CA PRO A 26 -21.98 35.19 -7.25
C PRO A 26 -21.88 33.71 -6.90
N GLY A 27 -22.96 32.93 -7.16
CA GLY A 27 -23.10 31.53 -6.77
C GLY A 27 -21.88 30.62 -7.05
N PRO A 28 -21.25 30.66 -8.25
CA PRO A 28 -20.06 29.87 -8.56
C PRO A 28 -18.85 30.19 -7.67
N ILE A 29 -18.63 31.47 -7.38
CA ILE A 29 -17.52 31.92 -6.51
C ILE A 29 -17.79 31.50 -5.06
N LYS A 30 -19.05 31.59 -4.62
CA LYS A 30 -19.45 31.15 -3.29
C LYS A 30 -19.20 29.65 -3.10
N SER A 31 -19.47 28.82 -4.12
CA SER A 31 -19.18 27.40 -4.10
C SER A 31 -17.68 27.11 -4.05
N LEU A 32 -16.88 27.83 -4.82
CA LEU A 32 -15.42 27.70 -4.82
C LEU A 32 -14.81 28.11 -3.47
N VAL A 33 -15.26 29.20 -2.90
CA VAL A 33 -14.84 29.70 -1.58
C VAL A 33 -15.24 28.70 -0.49
N SER A 34 -16.47 28.15 -0.54
CA SER A 34 -16.90 27.13 0.44
C SER A 34 -16.05 25.87 0.34
N LEU A 35 -15.68 25.47 -0.85
CA LEU A 35 -14.81 24.29 -1.08
C LEU A 35 -13.39 24.54 -0.55
N LEU A 36 -12.83 25.74 -0.76
CA LEU A 36 -11.54 26.13 -0.20
C LEU A 36 -11.55 26.24 1.33
N THR A 37 -12.66 26.71 1.91
CA THR A 37 -12.79 26.83 3.37
C THR A 37 -13.03 25.51 4.09
N MET A 38 -13.41 24.43 3.36
CA MET A 38 -13.51 23.08 3.90
C MET A 38 -12.12 22.46 4.13
N VAL A 39 -11.10 22.88 3.39
CA VAL A 39 -9.74 22.35 3.54
C VAL A 39 -9.09 22.96 4.77
N GLN A 40 -8.70 22.11 5.71
CA GLN A 40 -7.96 22.53 6.91
C GLN A 40 -6.46 22.53 6.67
N THR A 41 -5.93 21.43 6.17
CA THR A 41 -4.50 21.27 5.87
C THR A 41 -4.33 20.44 4.61
N GLY A 42 -3.31 20.78 3.83
CA GLY A 42 -2.88 19.99 2.69
C GLY A 42 -1.37 19.90 2.68
N SER A 43 -0.82 18.72 2.41
CA SER A 43 0.61 18.51 2.18
C SER A 43 0.81 17.67 0.93
N LEU A 44 1.87 17.99 0.21
CA LEU A 44 2.35 17.23 -0.94
C LEU A 44 3.86 17.10 -0.81
N ASP A 45 4.31 15.88 -0.59
CA ASP A 45 5.71 15.53 -0.48
C ASP A 45 6.10 14.70 -1.71
N TYR A 46 7.02 15.23 -2.49
CA TYR A 46 7.62 14.52 -3.62
C TYR A 46 9.12 14.46 -3.45
N THR A 47 9.64 13.26 -3.45
CA THR A 47 11.08 13.01 -3.27
C THR A 47 11.57 12.07 -4.35
N GLU A 48 12.68 12.42 -4.97
CA GLU A 48 13.48 11.54 -5.81
C GLU A 48 14.91 11.51 -5.28
N ASN A 49 15.42 10.31 -5.02
CA ASN A 49 16.80 10.09 -4.62
C ASN A 49 17.51 9.31 -5.71
N TYR A 50 18.70 9.78 -6.03
CA TYR A 50 19.56 9.14 -7.00
C TYR A 50 20.89 8.82 -6.34
N ASN A 51 21.41 7.64 -6.59
CA ASN A 51 22.77 7.29 -6.26
C ASN A 51 23.46 6.63 -7.46
N SER A 52 24.74 6.89 -7.61
CA SER A 52 25.59 6.25 -8.64
C SER A 52 26.93 5.92 -8.03
N ARG A 53 27.42 4.72 -8.30
CA ARG A 53 28.74 4.27 -7.91
C ARG A 53 29.52 3.84 -9.14
N LEU A 54 30.54 4.63 -9.48
CA LEU A 54 31.47 4.33 -10.56
C LEU A 54 32.78 3.77 -9.96
N PRO A 55 32.98 2.45 -9.99
CA PRO A 55 34.19 1.86 -9.46
C PRO A 55 35.37 2.02 -10.44
N GLY A 56 36.59 2.01 -9.92
CA GLY A 56 37.80 2.01 -10.73
C GLY A 56 38.08 3.31 -11.45
N TYR A 57 37.55 4.44 -11.01
CA TYR A 57 37.87 5.74 -11.55
C TYR A 57 39.33 6.14 -11.18
N MET A 58 40.19 6.38 -12.17
CA MET A 58 41.64 6.52 -12.00
C MET A 58 42.09 7.94 -11.75
N ASN A 59 41.35 8.95 -12.19
CA ASN A 59 41.80 10.36 -12.13
C ASN A 59 41.61 11.06 -10.79
N GLY A 60 41.42 10.35 -9.73
CA GLY A 60 41.15 10.93 -8.39
C GLY A 60 39.89 11.77 -8.37
N VAL A 61 39.05 11.57 -7.37
CA VAL A 61 37.85 12.38 -7.16
C VAL A 61 38.28 13.73 -6.62
N GLN A 62 38.13 14.80 -7.38
CA GLN A 62 38.44 16.16 -6.96
C GLN A 62 37.13 16.91 -6.80
N PHE A 63 36.75 17.18 -5.56
CA PHE A 63 35.50 17.89 -5.27
C PHE A 63 35.66 19.40 -5.12
N VAL A 64 36.82 19.93 -4.66
CA VAL A 64 36.94 21.36 -4.35
C VAL A 64 38.35 21.95 -4.56
N ASP A 65 39.39 21.20 -4.88
CA ASP A 65 40.77 21.66 -4.64
C ASP A 65 41.49 22.39 -5.78
N LYS A 66 40.97 22.42 -7.02
CA LYS A 66 41.67 23.06 -8.17
C LYS A 66 40.78 23.84 -9.13
N GLY A 67 39.82 24.61 -8.63
CA GLY A 67 39.00 25.48 -9.48
C GLY A 67 37.90 24.74 -10.24
N TRP A 68 37.03 25.49 -10.94
CA TRP A 68 35.83 25.00 -11.63
C TRP A 68 36.09 23.91 -12.71
N ASN A 69 37.33 23.74 -13.14
CA ASN A 69 37.72 22.73 -14.13
C ASN A 69 38.08 21.36 -13.48
N GLY A 70 37.99 21.22 -12.15
CA GLY A 70 38.48 20.06 -11.42
C GLY A 70 37.44 19.03 -10.99
N PHE A 71 36.20 19.12 -11.45
CA PHE A 71 35.19 18.10 -11.14
C PHE A 71 35.43 16.81 -11.95
N ALA A 72 35.77 15.76 -11.24
CA ALA A 72 35.96 14.45 -11.87
C ALA A 72 35.02 13.42 -11.19
N PRO A 73 34.27 12.64 -11.96
CA PRO A 73 34.30 12.43 -13.42
C PRO A 73 33.57 13.47 -14.28
N GLY A 74 33.04 14.50 -13.69
CA GLY A 74 32.32 15.64 -14.26
C GLY A 74 31.37 16.28 -13.28
N ILE A 75 31.10 17.59 -13.44
CA ILE A 75 30.16 18.31 -12.56
C ILE A 75 28.79 17.67 -12.54
N GLU A 76 28.32 17.20 -13.70
CA GLU A 76 27.02 16.54 -13.85
C GLU A 76 26.90 15.30 -12.95
N TYR A 77 27.92 14.45 -12.93
CA TYR A 77 27.98 13.27 -12.08
C TYR A 77 27.97 13.63 -10.59
N THR A 78 28.71 14.66 -10.24
CA THR A 78 28.83 15.13 -8.84
C THR A 78 27.51 15.68 -8.30
N ILE A 79 26.69 16.29 -9.14
CA ILE A 79 25.38 16.82 -8.76
C ILE A 79 24.22 15.80 -8.97
N GLY A 80 24.54 14.53 -9.20
CA GLY A 80 23.55 13.44 -9.25
C GLY A 80 23.08 13.02 -10.64
N TYR A 81 23.79 13.39 -11.70
CA TYR A 81 23.53 12.85 -13.04
C TYR A 81 23.58 11.32 -13.03
N GLN A 82 22.63 10.69 -13.69
CA GLN A 82 22.56 9.24 -13.84
C GLN A 82 23.14 8.85 -15.20
N PRO A 83 24.38 8.35 -15.24
CA PRO A 83 25.05 8.01 -16.50
C PRO A 83 24.37 6.84 -17.21
N ASP A 84 24.33 6.92 -18.53
CA ASP A 84 23.94 5.83 -19.42
C ASP A 84 25.15 5.05 -19.93
N SER A 85 24.90 4.00 -20.71
CA SER A 85 25.97 3.20 -21.32
C SER A 85 26.89 4.01 -22.24
N ASN A 86 26.34 5.02 -22.93
CA ASN A 86 27.15 5.89 -23.79
C ASN A 86 28.15 6.73 -22.99
N TRP A 87 27.69 7.26 -21.84
CA TRP A 87 28.57 8.01 -20.96
C TRP A 87 29.68 7.13 -20.40
N LEU A 88 29.38 5.90 -19.97
CA LEU A 88 30.39 4.94 -19.51
C LEU A 88 31.43 4.65 -20.59
N ASN A 89 30.99 4.42 -21.81
CA ASN A 89 31.87 4.22 -22.97
C ASN A 89 32.75 5.46 -23.26
N GLN A 90 32.24 6.67 -23.05
CA GLN A 90 33.01 7.90 -23.16
C GLN A 90 34.11 8.01 -22.09
N GLN A 91 33.81 7.63 -20.82
CA GLN A 91 34.82 7.62 -19.76
C GLN A 91 35.94 6.62 -20.06
N GLU A 92 35.61 5.47 -20.67
CA GLU A 92 36.62 4.51 -21.10
C GLU A 92 37.51 5.05 -22.22
N LYS A 93 36.92 5.65 -23.26
CA LYS A 93 37.68 6.29 -24.34
C LYS A 93 38.67 7.34 -23.83
N LYS A 94 38.33 8.03 -22.76
CA LYS A 94 39.19 8.99 -22.06
C LYS A 94 40.22 8.32 -21.17
N LYS A 95 40.23 6.97 -21.05
CA LYS A 95 41.12 6.18 -20.18
C LYS A 95 41.00 6.51 -18.69
N TYR A 96 39.79 6.87 -18.26
CA TYR A 96 39.54 7.25 -16.86
C TYR A 96 39.19 6.07 -15.98
N LEU A 97 38.95 4.88 -16.54
CA LEU A 97 38.57 3.70 -15.79
C LEU A 97 39.71 2.68 -15.70
N SER A 98 39.79 1.98 -14.56
CA SER A 98 40.81 0.95 -14.33
C SER A 98 40.75 -0.15 -15.38
N ARG A 99 41.91 -0.57 -15.88
CA ARG A 99 42.10 -1.66 -16.85
C ARG A 99 42.66 -2.92 -16.22
N ASP A 100 42.68 -2.98 -14.87
CA ASP A 100 43.14 -4.17 -14.16
C ASP A 100 42.19 -5.36 -14.42
N PRO A 101 42.69 -6.46 -14.99
CA PRO A 101 41.92 -7.65 -15.26
C PRO A 101 41.27 -8.27 -13.95
N ALA A 102 41.93 -8.09 -12.81
CA ALA A 102 41.45 -8.57 -11.53
C ALA A 102 40.34 -7.68 -10.91
N PHE A 103 40.12 -6.49 -11.50
CA PHE A 103 39.09 -5.55 -10.98
C PHE A 103 37.70 -5.96 -11.43
N ASN A 104 36.88 -6.48 -10.47
CA ASN A 104 35.53 -7.02 -10.71
C ASN A 104 34.44 -6.29 -9.92
N MET A 105 34.62 -5.00 -9.64
CA MET A 105 33.58 -4.22 -8.96
C MET A 105 32.50 -3.77 -9.94
N LEU A 106 31.24 -3.88 -9.51
CA LEU A 106 30.08 -3.50 -10.32
C LEU A 106 29.87 -1.99 -10.33
N PHE A 107 29.59 -1.43 -11.51
CA PHE A 107 28.88 -0.16 -11.63
C PHE A 107 27.48 -0.32 -11.06
N ARG A 108 27.02 0.64 -10.28
CA ARG A 108 25.68 0.60 -9.66
C ARG A 108 25.01 1.95 -9.75
N GLN A 109 23.68 1.90 -9.93
CA GLN A 109 22.79 3.06 -9.83
C GLN A 109 21.60 2.68 -8.98
N GLY A 110 21.09 3.64 -8.21
CA GLY A 110 19.86 3.51 -7.45
C GLY A 110 18.94 4.70 -7.70
N PHE A 111 17.66 4.41 -7.73
CA PHE A 111 16.60 5.40 -7.87
C PHE A 111 15.45 5.07 -6.92
N ASP A 112 15.10 6.04 -6.09
CA ASP A 112 13.96 5.96 -5.19
C ASP A 112 13.03 7.15 -5.45
N GLN A 113 11.77 6.87 -5.76
CA GLN A 113 10.72 7.86 -5.94
C GLN A 113 9.63 7.66 -4.88
N LYS A 114 9.29 8.73 -4.18
CA LYS A 114 8.17 8.77 -3.26
C LYS A 114 7.30 9.98 -3.55
N LEU A 115 6.01 9.75 -3.74
CA LEU A 115 4.96 10.76 -3.77
C LEU A 115 4.00 10.45 -2.63
N SER A 116 3.79 11.41 -1.74
CA SER A 116 2.81 11.32 -0.66
C SER A 116 2.02 12.63 -0.61
N ALA A 117 0.70 12.52 -0.68
CA ALA A 117 -0.16 13.67 -0.54
C ALA A 117 -1.20 13.40 0.54
N ARG A 118 -1.49 14.40 1.35
CA ARG A 118 -2.50 14.35 2.40
C ARG A 118 -3.35 15.59 2.35
N LEU A 119 -4.65 15.41 2.47
CA LEU A 119 -5.62 16.48 2.51
C LEU A 119 -6.60 16.24 3.66
N LEU A 120 -6.65 17.16 4.60
CA LEU A 120 -7.61 17.16 5.71
C LEU A 120 -8.75 18.14 5.39
N ILE A 121 -9.97 17.62 5.34
CA ILE A 121 -11.18 18.35 4.94
C ILE A 121 -12.18 18.32 6.09
N GLU A 122 -12.81 19.46 6.38
CA GLU A 122 -13.95 19.59 7.28
C GLU A 122 -15.16 20.13 6.52
N PRO A 123 -15.93 19.26 5.83
CA PRO A 123 -17.05 19.72 5.01
C PRO A 123 -18.21 20.29 5.83
N ILE A 124 -18.43 19.74 7.01
CA ILE A 124 -19.39 20.22 8.02
C ILE A 124 -18.73 20.21 9.40
N ARG A 125 -19.22 21.04 10.30
CA ARG A 125 -18.68 21.11 11.68
C ARG A 125 -18.68 19.74 12.34
N SER A 126 -17.56 19.37 12.96
CA SER A 126 -17.34 18.09 13.65
C SER A 126 -17.22 16.86 12.74
N MET A 127 -17.06 17.04 11.41
CA MET A 127 -16.76 15.99 10.45
C MET A 127 -15.38 16.20 9.88
N MET A 128 -14.47 15.27 10.11
CA MET A 128 -13.12 15.28 9.57
C MET A 128 -12.96 14.17 8.54
N ILE A 129 -12.46 14.50 7.37
CA ILE A 129 -12.10 13.56 6.32
C ILE A 129 -10.62 13.73 6.02
N ASP A 130 -9.84 12.69 6.26
CA ASP A 130 -8.40 12.62 5.95
C ASP A 130 -8.23 11.80 4.68
N VAL A 131 -7.82 12.44 3.60
CA VAL A 131 -7.58 11.81 2.29
C VAL A 131 -6.08 11.69 2.07
N ARG A 132 -5.61 10.51 1.65
CA ARG A 132 -4.19 10.22 1.43
C ARG A 132 -3.96 9.56 0.09
N LEU A 133 -2.86 9.95 -0.54
CA LEU A 133 -2.36 9.41 -1.81
C LEU A 133 -0.91 9.04 -1.62
N ASP A 134 -0.54 7.81 -1.93
CA ASP A 134 0.82 7.34 -1.80
C ASP A 134 1.26 6.59 -3.06
N LYS A 135 2.49 6.85 -3.49
CA LYS A 135 3.17 6.10 -4.55
C LYS A 135 4.64 6.00 -4.23
N THR A 136 5.18 4.80 -4.31
CA THR A 136 6.62 4.55 -4.17
C THR A 136 7.09 3.68 -5.34
N PHE A 137 8.27 3.99 -5.83
CA PHE A 137 8.98 3.20 -6.83
C PHE A 137 10.45 3.19 -6.50
N THR A 138 11.04 2.01 -6.47
CA THR A 138 12.47 1.83 -6.25
C THR A 138 13.05 1.01 -7.39
N LYS A 139 14.24 1.37 -7.84
CA LYS A 139 14.98 0.61 -8.85
C LYS A 139 16.47 0.69 -8.60
N GLU A 140 17.10 -0.44 -8.56
CA GLU A 140 18.55 -0.58 -8.55
C GLU A 140 19.00 -1.17 -9.89
N TYR A 141 20.11 -0.67 -10.39
CA TYR A 141 20.78 -1.18 -11.58
C TYR A 141 22.21 -1.52 -11.24
N SER A 142 22.72 -2.62 -11.78
CA SER A 142 24.12 -2.99 -11.68
C SER A 142 24.60 -3.69 -12.95
N GLU A 143 25.85 -3.46 -13.31
CA GLU A 143 26.52 -4.15 -14.41
C GLU A 143 28.03 -4.28 -14.14
N LEU A 144 28.64 -5.27 -14.71
CA LEU A 144 30.09 -5.33 -14.79
C LEU A 144 30.53 -4.67 -16.11
N PHE A 145 31.09 -3.48 -15.98
CA PHE A 145 31.62 -2.73 -17.10
C PHE A 145 33.14 -2.91 -17.17
N LYS A 146 33.62 -3.81 -18.02
CA LYS A 146 34.99 -4.25 -18.04
C LYS A 146 35.49 -4.50 -19.48
N ASP A 147 36.74 -4.13 -19.71
CA ASP A 147 37.48 -4.57 -20.91
C ASP A 147 37.87 -6.06 -20.73
N THR A 148 37.36 -6.91 -21.61
CA THR A 148 37.69 -8.34 -21.65
C THR A 148 38.62 -8.72 -22.79
N SER A 149 39.07 -7.76 -23.58
CA SER A 149 39.99 -8.02 -24.68
C SER A 149 41.41 -8.28 -24.15
N PHE A 150 42.08 -9.27 -24.73
CA PHE A 150 43.48 -9.57 -24.40
C PHE A 150 44.44 -8.40 -24.74
N ASN A 151 44.05 -7.57 -25.71
CA ASN A 151 44.88 -6.47 -26.20
C ASN A 151 44.57 -5.13 -25.52
N PHE A 152 43.60 -5.08 -24.58
CA PHE A 152 43.15 -3.84 -23.96
C PHE A 152 42.89 -2.71 -24.97
N ASP A 153 42.20 -3.06 -26.05
CA ASP A 153 41.89 -2.17 -27.16
C ASP A 153 40.84 -1.08 -26.82
N GLY A 154 40.38 -1.06 -25.61
CA GLY A 154 39.38 -0.10 -25.11
C GLY A 154 37.95 -0.48 -25.42
N ASN A 155 37.72 -1.70 -25.91
CA ASN A 155 36.38 -2.23 -26.14
C ASN A 155 35.85 -2.89 -24.86
N ARG A 156 35.19 -2.11 -24.01
CA ARG A 156 34.54 -2.64 -22.81
C ARG A 156 33.20 -3.25 -23.14
N ILE A 157 32.90 -4.32 -22.45
CA ILE A 157 31.62 -5.03 -22.55
C ILE A 157 30.76 -4.70 -21.34
N HIS A 158 29.50 -4.40 -21.60
CA HIS A 158 28.44 -4.31 -20.58
C HIS A 158 27.98 -5.74 -20.23
N SER A 159 28.52 -6.30 -19.15
CA SER A 159 28.28 -7.69 -18.76
C SER A 159 27.28 -7.76 -17.62
N ASN A 160 26.35 -8.70 -17.75
CA ASN A 160 25.35 -9.01 -16.72
C ASN A 160 24.57 -7.78 -16.21
N PRO A 161 23.96 -6.96 -17.10
CA PRO A 161 23.13 -5.84 -16.68
C PRO A 161 21.92 -6.38 -15.93
N LEU A 162 21.78 -6.00 -14.66
CA LEU A 162 20.69 -6.42 -13.80
C LEU A 162 19.97 -5.20 -13.23
N SER A 163 18.66 -5.14 -13.42
CA SER A 163 17.79 -4.22 -12.70
C SER A 163 16.91 -4.99 -11.74
N ALA A 164 16.72 -4.46 -10.54
CA ALA A 164 15.76 -4.98 -9.54
C ALA A 164 15.07 -3.81 -8.87
N GLY A 165 13.87 -4.04 -8.32
CA GLY A 165 13.16 -2.99 -7.62
C GLY A 165 11.76 -3.39 -7.21
N GLY A 166 10.97 -2.40 -6.78
CA GLY A 166 9.60 -2.58 -6.34
C GLY A 166 8.71 -1.38 -6.64
N PHE A 167 7.41 -1.58 -6.59
CA PHE A 167 6.40 -0.56 -6.84
C PHE A 167 5.23 -0.74 -5.88
N ASN A 168 4.76 0.36 -5.32
CA ASN A 168 3.55 0.39 -4.51
C ASN A 168 2.80 1.70 -4.77
N ILE A 169 1.48 1.60 -4.88
CA ILE A 169 0.62 2.75 -5.15
C ILE A 169 -0.71 2.58 -4.42
N SER A 170 -1.21 3.67 -3.84
CA SER A 170 -2.58 3.70 -3.34
C SER A 170 -3.57 3.55 -4.50
N TYR A 171 -4.54 2.65 -4.34
CA TYR A 171 -5.40 2.21 -5.44
C TYR A 171 -6.83 1.98 -4.96
N ILE A 172 -7.82 2.05 -5.85
CA ILE A 172 -9.22 1.77 -5.52
C ILE A 172 -9.69 0.55 -6.30
N ALA A 173 -10.18 -0.48 -5.58
CA ALA A 173 -10.79 -1.67 -6.15
C ALA A 173 -12.18 -1.96 -5.57
N LEU A 174 -12.85 -0.95 -5.03
CA LEU A 174 -14.17 -1.02 -4.36
C LEU A 174 -15.27 -1.67 -5.19
N ASN A 175 -15.20 -1.57 -6.52
CA ASN A 175 -16.27 -2.07 -7.41
C ASN A 175 -16.54 -3.57 -7.24
N THR A 176 -15.53 -4.32 -6.82
CA THR A 176 -15.63 -5.78 -6.61
C THR A 176 -15.45 -6.19 -5.13
N PHE A 177 -15.25 -5.23 -4.24
CA PHE A 177 -14.91 -5.50 -2.83
C PHE A 177 -16.06 -6.10 -2.04
N PHE A 178 -17.31 -5.78 -2.40
CA PHE A 178 -18.51 -6.24 -1.73
C PHE A 178 -19.17 -7.44 -2.37
N ASP A 179 -18.60 -7.96 -3.47
CA ASP A 179 -19.13 -9.13 -4.11
C ASP A 179 -19.09 -10.35 -3.18
N LYS A 180 -20.08 -11.21 -3.30
CA LYS A 180 -20.16 -12.42 -2.49
C LYS A 180 -19.04 -13.37 -2.92
N HIS A 181 -18.30 -13.84 -1.96
CA HIS A 181 -17.25 -14.83 -2.16
C HIS A 181 -17.65 -16.16 -1.53
N ASP A 182 -17.75 -17.21 -2.36
CA ASP A 182 -17.85 -18.59 -1.90
C ASP A 182 -16.52 -19.29 -2.21
N PRO A 183 -15.77 -19.75 -1.19
CA PRO A 183 -14.45 -20.36 -1.40
C PRO A 183 -14.49 -21.64 -2.22
N ASN A 184 -15.65 -22.28 -2.38
CA ASN A 184 -15.82 -23.54 -3.13
C ASN A 184 -16.25 -23.33 -4.59
N VAL A 185 -16.53 -22.08 -4.97
CA VAL A 185 -17.03 -21.74 -6.32
C VAL A 185 -16.10 -20.70 -6.94
N ILE A 186 -15.79 -20.88 -8.22
CA ILE A 186 -15.03 -19.87 -8.99
C ILE A 186 -15.82 -18.57 -9.01
N SER A 187 -15.19 -17.50 -8.56
CA SER A 187 -15.79 -16.16 -8.55
C SER A 187 -16.05 -15.66 -9.99
N ASP A 188 -17.06 -14.82 -10.13
CA ASP A 188 -17.34 -14.19 -11.43
C ASP A 188 -16.20 -13.25 -11.85
N GLN A 189 -15.48 -12.65 -10.91
CA GLN A 189 -14.26 -11.87 -11.16
C GLN A 189 -13.16 -12.73 -11.76
N PHE A 190 -12.98 -13.96 -11.30
CA PHE A 190 -12.01 -14.88 -11.90
C PHE A 190 -12.40 -15.28 -13.33
N LYS A 191 -13.69 -15.52 -13.61
CA LYS A 191 -14.19 -15.76 -14.97
C LYS A 191 -13.95 -14.54 -15.87
N MET A 192 -14.23 -13.33 -15.37
CA MET A 192 -13.93 -12.10 -16.09
C MET A 192 -12.43 -11.95 -16.35
N PHE A 193 -11.59 -12.24 -15.35
CA PHE A 193 -10.14 -12.25 -15.50
C PHE A 193 -9.70 -13.20 -16.63
N GLN A 194 -10.26 -14.41 -16.70
CA GLN A 194 -9.98 -15.35 -17.77
C GLN A 194 -10.38 -14.80 -19.15
N ASN A 195 -11.56 -14.18 -19.26
CA ASN A 195 -12.07 -13.63 -20.52
C ASN A 195 -11.29 -12.37 -20.95
N TYR A 196 -10.84 -11.55 -20.03
CA TYR A 196 -10.10 -10.33 -20.34
C TYR A 196 -8.71 -10.58 -20.91
N ARG A 197 -8.12 -11.76 -20.68
CA ARG A 197 -6.79 -12.12 -21.20
C ARG A 197 -6.72 -12.06 -22.73
N THR A 198 -7.76 -12.50 -23.45
CA THR A 198 -7.78 -12.44 -24.92
C THR A 198 -7.84 -10.99 -25.43
N ILE A 199 -8.63 -10.14 -24.77
CA ILE A 199 -8.74 -8.72 -25.10
C ILE A 199 -7.40 -8.02 -24.87
N ILE A 200 -6.78 -8.24 -23.70
CA ILE A 200 -5.50 -7.65 -23.34
C ILE A 200 -4.38 -8.14 -24.25
N SER A 201 -4.34 -9.44 -24.58
CA SER A 201 -3.36 -10.01 -25.50
C SER A 201 -3.32 -9.26 -26.84
N ASN A 202 -4.50 -9.03 -27.42
CA ASN A 202 -4.63 -8.29 -28.68
C ASN A 202 -4.27 -6.80 -28.53
N ARG A 203 -4.59 -6.19 -27.41
CA ARG A 203 -4.20 -4.81 -27.12
C ARG A 203 -2.68 -4.64 -27.00
N VAL A 204 -2.00 -5.56 -26.31
CA VAL A 204 -0.54 -5.53 -26.16
C VAL A 204 0.13 -5.74 -27.54
N ALA A 205 -0.34 -6.69 -28.32
CA ALA A 205 0.14 -6.91 -29.68
C ALA A 205 -0.03 -5.64 -30.55
N SER A 206 -1.24 -5.09 -30.58
CA SER A 206 -1.53 -3.85 -31.34
C SER A 206 -0.68 -2.67 -30.87
N SER A 207 -0.48 -2.50 -29.56
CA SER A 207 0.36 -1.42 -29.01
C SER A 207 1.82 -1.53 -29.45
N ASN A 208 2.31 -2.74 -29.72
CA ASN A 208 3.65 -3.02 -30.20
C ASN A 208 3.75 -3.10 -31.74
N GLY A 209 2.65 -2.81 -32.46
CA GLY A 209 2.62 -2.88 -33.92
C GLY A 209 2.71 -4.31 -34.46
N LEU A 210 2.26 -5.29 -33.67
CA LEU A 210 2.23 -6.70 -34.04
C LEU A 210 0.82 -7.13 -34.46
N PRO A 211 0.69 -8.21 -35.27
CA PRO A 211 -0.61 -8.73 -35.68
C PRO A 211 -1.49 -9.15 -34.49
N THR A 212 -2.76 -8.79 -34.55
CA THR A 212 -3.78 -9.23 -33.62
C THR A 212 -4.46 -10.52 -34.09
N ASN A 213 -5.11 -11.24 -33.17
CA ASN A 213 -5.88 -12.44 -33.45
C ASN A 213 -7.22 -12.38 -32.71
N GLU A 214 -8.24 -11.80 -33.36
CA GLU A 214 -9.54 -11.61 -32.74
C GLU A 214 -10.14 -12.93 -32.24
N GLY A 215 -10.64 -12.92 -31.03
CA GLY A 215 -11.22 -14.10 -30.35
C GLY A 215 -10.21 -15.08 -29.79
N ASN A 216 -8.91 -14.92 -30.09
CA ASN A 216 -7.81 -15.74 -29.60
C ASN A 216 -6.66 -14.88 -29.06
N TYR A 217 -5.60 -15.55 -28.56
CA TYR A 217 -4.38 -14.87 -28.14
C TYR A 217 -3.53 -14.48 -29.35
N ALA A 218 -3.02 -13.28 -29.33
CA ALA A 218 -2.02 -12.83 -30.33
C ALA A 218 -0.71 -13.60 -30.15
N LYS A 219 0.01 -13.81 -31.25
CA LYS A 219 1.31 -14.50 -31.22
C LYS A 219 2.30 -13.80 -30.29
N GLY A 220 2.94 -14.55 -29.39
CA GLY A 220 3.89 -14.04 -28.40
C GLY A 220 3.26 -13.42 -27.15
N TYR A 221 1.92 -13.35 -27.08
CA TYR A 221 1.16 -12.86 -25.92
C TYR A 221 0.07 -13.85 -25.53
N GLY A 222 0.47 -15.07 -25.18
CA GLY A 222 -0.40 -16.16 -24.78
C GLY A 222 -1.06 -15.94 -23.42
N ARG A 223 -1.91 -16.88 -23.04
CA ARG A 223 -2.72 -16.80 -21.80
C ARG A 223 -1.92 -16.71 -20.49
N TYR A 224 -0.64 -17.07 -20.53
CA TYR A 224 0.28 -17.02 -19.38
C TYR A 224 1.33 -15.93 -19.50
N ALA A 225 1.31 -15.13 -20.57
CA ALA A 225 2.21 -14.00 -20.70
C ALA A 225 1.96 -12.99 -19.58
N GLN A 226 3.02 -12.57 -18.89
CA GLN A 226 2.95 -11.60 -17.80
C GLN A 226 2.25 -10.29 -18.23
N ASP A 227 2.55 -9.82 -19.46
CA ASP A 227 1.96 -8.60 -20.03
C ASP A 227 0.45 -8.72 -20.30
N VAL A 228 -0.05 -9.96 -20.33
CA VAL A 228 -1.48 -10.27 -20.46
C VAL A 228 -2.11 -10.45 -19.09
N LEU A 229 -1.45 -11.21 -18.21
CA LEU A 229 -2.01 -11.59 -16.90
C LEU A 229 -2.20 -10.38 -15.98
N ILE A 230 -1.18 -9.52 -15.84
CA ILE A 230 -1.23 -8.41 -14.87
C ILE A 230 -2.33 -7.40 -15.22
N PRO A 231 -2.43 -6.85 -16.45
CA PRO A 231 -3.50 -5.92 -16.76
C PRO A 231 -4.89 -6.57 -16.72
N SER A 232 -5.01 -7.86 -17.08
CA SER A 232 -6.27 -8.59 -16.98
C SER A 232 -6.74 -8.76 -15.54
N PHE A 233 -5.82 -9.08 -14.64
CA PHE A 233 -6.06 -9.17 -13.20
C PHE A 233 -6.51 -7.82 -12.64
N ILE A 234 -5.77 -6.75 -12.93
CA ILE A 234 -6.14 -5.41 -12.50
C ILE A 234 -7.53 -5.04 -13.00
N ALA A 235 -7.83 -5.24 -14.30
CA ALA A 235 -9.12 -4.91 -14.87
C ALA A 235 -10.27 -5.67 -14.19
N ALA A 236 -10.16 -7.00 -14.05
CA ALA A 236 -11.19 -7.83 -13.49
C ALA A 236 -11.50 -7.53 -12.02
N TYR A 237 -10.44 -7.40 -11.20
CA TYR A 237 -10.60 -7.25 -9.75
C TYR A 237 -10.79 -5.81 -9.29
N THR A 238 -10.65 -4.84 -10.18
CA THR A 238 -10.97 -3.42 -9.90
C THR A 238 -12.19 -2.90 -10.64
N GLY A 239 -12.84 -3.76 -11.45
CA GLY A 239 -14.00 -3.39 -12.25
C GLY A 239 -13.69 -2.39 -13.37
N GLN A 240 -12.46 -2.39 -13.88
CA GLN A 240 -12.06 -1.53 -15.00
C GLN A 240 -12.33 -2.22 -16.34
N ASP A 241 -12.63 -1.41 -17.35
CA ASP A 241 -12.76 -1.88 -18.73
C ASP A 241 -11.42 -2.44 -19.25
N PRO A 242 -11.34 -3.72 -19.67
CA PRO A 242 -10.12 -4.29 -20.21
C PRO A 242 -9.60 -3.56 -21.46
N LYS A 243 -10.46 -2.79 -22.15
CA LYS A 243 -10.07 -1.96 -23.30
C LYS A 243 -9.37 -0.68 -22.90
N LYS A 244 -9.46 -0.25 -21.62
CA LYS A 244 -8.93 1.04 -21.11
C LYS A 244 -7.87 0.88 -20.05
N VAL A 245 -7.75 -0.28 -19.38
CA VAL A 245 -6.75 -0.52 -18.34
C VAL A 245 -5.34 -0.27 -18.87
N ASN A 246 -4.46 0.28 -18.02
CA ASN A 246 -3.07 0.53 -18.37
C ASN A 246 -2.33 -0.78 -18.65
N LEU A 247 -1.62 -0.83 -19.78
CA LEU A 247 -0.72 -1.92 -20.14
C LEU A 247 0.64 -1.72 -19.45
N LEU A 248 1.40 -2.80 -19.28
CA LEU A 248 2.74 -2.72 -18.74
C LEU A 248 3.70 -2.05 -19.73
N ASN A 249 4.60 -1.24 -19.22
CA ASN A 249 5.68 -0.65 -19.99
C ASN A 249 6.94 -1.51 -19.83
N GLN A 250 7.41 -2.11 -20.93
CA GLN A 250 8.63 -2.93 -20.94
C GLN A 250 9.87 -2.13 -21.39
N SER A 251 9.72 -0.83 -21.63
CA SER A 251 10.86 0.02 -22.00
C SER A 251 11.77 0.29 -20.81
N ASN A 252 13.07 0.05 -20.99
CA ASN A 252 14.11 0.38 -20.02
C ASN A 252 15.14 1.30 -20.65
N THR A 253 14.82 2.57 -20.77
CA THR A 253 15.71 3.60 -21.36
C THR A 253 16.59 4.25 -20.31
N ASN A 254 16.20 4.25 -19.04
CA ASN A 254 16.93 4.89 -17.95
C ASN A 254 16.54 4.28 -16.59
N ILE A 255 17.21 4.73 -15.54
CA ILE A 255 16.95 4.26 -14.17
C ILE A 255 15.51 4.56 -13.68
N ARG A 256 14.82 5.57 -14.23
CA ARG A 256 13.43 5.94 -13.90
C ARG A 256 12.38 5.06 -14.57
N SER A 257 12.77 4.23 -15.57
CA SER A 257 11.84 3.39 -16.32
C SER A 257 11.09 2.43 -15.38
N ASN A 258 9.77 2.52 -15.40
CA ASN A 258 8.87 1.83 -14.47
C ASN A 258 7.85 1.00 -15.27
N PRO A 259 7.62 -0.28 -14.94
CA PRO A 259 6.63 -1.11 -15.63
C PRO A 259 5.18 -0.57 -15.50
N PHE A 260 4.89 0.17 -14.43
CA PHE A 260 3.60 0.83 -14.19
C PHE A 260 3.64 2.34 -14.46
N SER A 261 4.42 2.77 -15.47
CA SER A 261 4.45 4.17 -15.87
C SER A 261 3.05 4.65 -16.26
N GLY A 262 2.68 5.87 -15.84
CA GLY A 262 1.36 6.44 -16.09
C GLY A 262 0.26 6.06 -15.10
N MET A 263 0.51 5.15 -14.14
CA MET A 263 -0.43 4.95 -13.03
C MET A 263 -0.37 6.11 -12.06
N LEU A 264 -1.55 6.71 -11.82
CA LEU A 264 -1.73 7.75 -10.81
C LEU A 264 -2.29 7.16 -9.52
N PRO A 265 -1.82 7.61 -8.35
CA PRO A 265 -2.37 7.18 -7.08
C PRO A 265 -3.83 7.58 -6.94
N LYS A 266 -4.64 6.69 -6.37
CA LYS A 266 -6.05 6.93 -6.05
C LYS A 266 -6.21 7.11 -4.55
N PRO A 267 -7.20 7.92 -4.09
CA PRO A 267 -7.29 8.29 -2.68
C PRO A 267 -7.66 7.12 -1.78
N ASN A 268 -6.97 7.03 -0.66
CA ASN A 268 -7.40 6.38 0.56
C ASN A 268 -8.02 7.45 1.46
N TRP A 269 -8.96 7.08 2.33
CA TRP A 269 -9.61 8.05 3.21
C TRP A 269 -9.99 7.48 4.56
N SER A 270 -10.08 8.35 5.54
CA SER A 270 -10.74 8.08 6.81
C SER A 270 -11.65 9.24 7.18
N LEU A 271 -12.81 8.90 7.73
CA LEU A 271 -13.85 9.83 8.15
C LEU A 271 -14.09 9.67 9.64
N LEU A 272 -14.16 10.78 10.34
CA LEU A 272 -14.54 10.88 11.73
C LEU A 272 -15.65 11.92 11.89
N TYR A 273 -16.76 11.57 12.55
CA TYR A 273 -17.88 12.47 12.77
C TYR A 273 -18.34 12.44 14.23
N ASN A 274 -18.28 13.59 14.90
CA ASN A 274 -18.65 13.77 16.30
C ASN A 274 -19.91 14.66 16.46
N GLY A 275 -20.55 15.05 15.36
CA GLY A 275 -21.65 16.01 15.36
C GLY A 275 -22.94 15.48 15.98
N LEU A 276 -23.11 14.16 16.08
CA LEU A 276 -24.29 13.53 16.66
C LEU A 276 -24.50 13.90 18.15
N THR A 277 -23.45 14.19 18.88
CA THR A 277 -23.52 14.65 20.29
C THR A 277 -24.25 15.99 20.44
N LYS A 278 -24.37 16.78 19.36
CA LYS A 278 -25.04 18.07 19.38
C LYS A 278 -26.56 18.00 19.15
N VAL A 279 -27.06 16.80 18.81
CA VAL A 279 -28.51 16.56 18.67
C VAL A 279 -29.16 16.55 20.06
N PRO A 280 -30.19 17.38 20.35
CA PRO A 280 -30.73 17.56 21.70
C PRO A 280 -31.09 16.27 22.39
N PHE A 281 -31.84 15.37 21.76
CA PHE A 281 -32.23 14.07 22.32
C PHE A 281 -31.01 13.16 22.64
N LEU A 282 -29.95 13.18 21.79
CA LEU A 282 -28.75 12.35 21.99
C LEU A 282 -27.85 12.94 23.09
N SER A 283 -27.78 14.25 23.21
CA SER A 283 -26.98 14.94 24.24
C SER A 283 -27.45 14.72 25.65
N GLU A 284 -28.74 14.37 25.85
CA GLU A 284 -29.28 14.01 27.13
C GLU A 284 -28.86 12.61 27.63
N LEU A 285 -28.45 11.74 26.70
CA LEU A 285 -28.07 10.35 27.01
C LEU A 285 -26.56 10.13 26.93
N PHE A 286 -25.90 10.82 25.97
CA PHE A 286 -24.52 10.58 25.66
C PHE A 286 -23.65 11.84 25.79
N SER A 287 -22.51 11.70 26.46
CA SER A 287 -21.48 12.74 26.54
C SER A 287 -20.60 12.79 25.26
N ASN A 288 -20.44 11.67 24.55
CA ASN A 288 -19.73 11.60 23.31
C ASN A 288 -20.31 10.53 22.38
N ILE A 289 -20.46 10.89 21.12
CA ILE A 289 -20.84 9.96 20.03
C ILE A 289 -19.87 10.19 18.88
N THR A 290 -19.10 9.18 18.54
CA THR A 290 -18.13 9.24 17.43
C THR A 290 -18.47 8.16 16.41
N LEU A 291 -18.73 8.58 15.17
CA LEU A 291 -18.86 7.72 14.01
C LEU A 291 -17.53 7.73 13.25
N SER A 292 -17.02 6.56 12.87
CA SER A 292 -15.79 6.40 12.10
C SER A 292 -15.98 5.50 10.90
N HIS A 293 -15.32 5.83 9.82
CA HIS A 293 -15.24 5.05 8.59
C HIS A 293 -13.86 5.21 7.96
N GLY A 294 -13.30 4.18 7.36
CA GLY A 294 -12.02 4.29 6.68
C GLY A 294 -11.85 3.26 5.58
N TYR A 295 -11.26 3.67 4.49
CA TYR A 295 -10.86 2.83 3.38
C TYR A 295 -9.39 3.02 3.06
N ASN A 296 -8.67 1.92 2.98
CA ASN A 296 -7.27 1.88 2.57
C ASN A 296 -7.08 0.75 1.57
N SER A 297 -6.47 1.06 0.43
CA SER A 297 -6.14 0.06 -0.58
C SER A 297 -4.85 0.41 -1.29
N ASN A 298 -4.11 -0.60 -1.65
CA ASN A 298 -2.89 -0.49 -2.42
C ASN A 298 -2.75 -1.61 -3.44
N LEU A 299 -2.11 -1.26 -4.55
CA LEU A 299 -1.58 -2.18 -5.55
C LEU A 299 -0.06 -2.21 -5.39
N SER A 300 0.50 -3.38 -5.17
CA SER A 300 1.94 -3.56 -4.96
C SER A 300 2.53 -4.64 -5.85
N MET A 301 3.73 -4.37 -6.31
CA MET A 301 4.68 -5.30 -6.89
C MET A 301 5.93 -5.24 -6.00
N ASN A 302 6.07 -6.21 -5.11
CA ASN A 302 7.10 -6.15 -4.07
C ASN A 302 8.52 -6.29 -4.63
N SER A 303 8.65 -7.01 -5.74
CA SER A 303 9.93 -7.16 -6.43
C SER A 303 9.75 -7.38 -7.92
N PHE A 304 10.71 -6.91 -8.69
CA PHE A 304 10.94 -7.31 -10.08
C PHE A 304 12.44 -7.47 -10.33
N GLN A 305 12.77 -8.19 -11.35
CA GLN A 305 14.14 -8.29 -11.89
C GLN A 305 14.11 -8.12 -13.39
N SER A 306 15.22 -7.62 -13.98
CA SER A 306 15.35 -7.59 -15.43
C SER A 306 15.66 -8.99 -15.98
N SER A 307 15.08 -9.30 -17.12
CA SER A 307 15.43 -10.51 -17.88
C SER A 307 16.73 -10.30 -18.65
N LEU A 308 17.67 -11.22 -18.50
CA LEU A 308 18.91 -11.25 -19.33
C LEU A 308 18.60 -11.71 -20.76
N LEU A 309 17.48 -12.38 -20.99
CA LEU A 309 17.05 -12.86 -22.30
C LEU A 309 16.19 -11.84 -23.06
N TYR A 310 15.91 -10.69 -22.43
CA TYR A 310 15.15 -9.64 -23.11
C TYR A 310 15.94 -9.06 -24.26
N ALA A 311 15.38 -9.17 -25.45
CA ALA A 311 15.85 -8.49 -26.64
C ALA A 311 14.71 -7.68 -27.24
N ALA A 312 15.00 -6.49 -27.70
CA ALA A 312 14.00 -5.61 -28.28
C ALA A 312 14.58 -4.80 -29.43
N GLU A 313 13.72 -4.46 -30.37
CA GLU A 313 14.03 -3.50 -31.42
C GLU A 313 13.24 -2.22 -31.21
N ASN A 314 13.79 -1.10 -31.64
CA ASN A 314 13.07 0.17 -31.63
C ASN A 314 12.22 0.27 -32.89
N ARG A 315 10.90 0.20 -32.72
CA ARG A 315 9.91 0.46 -33.78
C ARG A 315 9.16 1.74 -33.46
N ASN A 316 9.40 2.78 -34.24
CA ASN A 316 8.70 4.07 -34.07
C ASN A 316 8.80 4.65 -32.63
N GLY A 317 9.98 4.55 -32.01
CA GLY A 317 10.22 5.04 -30.65
C GLY A 317 9.71 4.13 -29.53
N ARG A 318 9.23 2.92 -29.85
CA ARG A 318 8.79 1.90 -28.88
C ARG A 318 9.77 0.74 -28.86
N SER A 319 10.07 0.24 -27.68
CA SER A 319 10.86 -0.97 -27.48
C SER A 319 9.94 -2.18 -27.63
N VAL A 320 10.04 -2.87 -28.77
CA VAL A 320 9.23 -4.05 -29.10
C VAL A 320 10.04 -5.29 -28.81
N PRO A 321 9.57 -6.23 -27.97
CA PRO A 321 10.32 -7.45 -27.67
C PRO A 321 10.47 -8.32 -28.92
N THR A 322 11.63 -8.91 -29.09
CA THR A 322 11.96 -9.76 -30.26
C THR A 322 12.26 -11.20 -29.87
N PHE A 323 12.72 -11.43 -28.62
CA PHE A 323 13.03 -12.78 -28.16
C PHE A 323 11.75 -13.50 -27.73
N LEU A 324 11.44 -14.60 -28.42
CA LEU A 324 10.34 -15.49 -28.13
C LEU A 324 10.86 -16.70 -27.36
N ASP A 325 10.34 -16.92 -26.16
CA ASP A 325 10.64 -18.13 -25.40
C ASP A 325 9.99 -19.35 -26.07
N THR A 326 10.82 -20.33 -26.43
CA THR A 326 10.39 -21.52 -27.17
C THR A 326 9.51 -22.47 -26.36
N VAL A 327 9.57 -22.41 -25.05
CA VAL A 327 8.79 -23.26 -24.14
C VAL A 327 7.36 -22.73 -23.98
N SER A 328 7.25 -21.45 -23.66
CA SER A 328 5.94 -20.81 -23.43
C SER A 328 5.30 -20.22 -24.68
N GLY A 329 6.09 -20.00 -25.76
CA GLY A 329 5.67 -19.30 -26.96
C GLY A 329 5.36 -17.81 -26.74
N ASN A 330 5.82 -17.25 -25.64
CA ASN A 330 5.61 -15.84 -25.28
C ASN A 330 6.87 -15.00 -25.49
N TYR A 331 6.68 -13.71 -25.77
CA TYR A 331 7.79 -12.77 -25.73
C TYR A 331 8.29 -12.63 -24.30
N MET A 332 9.64 -12.60 -24.17
CA MET A 332 10.28 -12.37 -22.88
C MET A 332 10.13 -10.89 -22.49
N PRO A 333 9.50 -10.55 -21.35
CA PRO A 333 9.41 -9.18 -20.89
C PRO A 333 10.74 -8.71 -20.30
N TYR A 334 10.99 -7.38 -20.29
CA TYR A 334 12.16 -6.82 -19.61
C TYR A 334 12.06 -6.98 -18.09
N PHE A 335 10.90 -6.58 -17.51
CA PHE A 335 10.66 -6.68 -16.09
C PHE A 335 9.99 -8.04 -15.77
N LEU A 336 10.71 -8.94 -15.14
CA LEU A 336 10.17 -10.20 -14.60
C LEU A 336 9.55 -9.92 -13.24
N ILE A 337 8.25 -10.05 -13.14
CA ILE A 337 7.45 -9.76 -11.95
C ILE A 337 6.95 -11.09 -11.39
N PRO A 338 7.42 -11.55 -10.21
CA PRO A 338 7.00 -12.84 -9.66
C PRO A 338 5.57 -12.81 -9.11
N ASN A 339 5.16 -11.68 -8.53
CA ASN A 339 3.81 -11.52 -7.98
C ASN A 339 3.32 -10.07 -8.01
N ILE A 340 2.00 -9.93 -8.00
CA ILE A 340 1.32 -8.64 -7.83
C ILE A 340 0.19 -8.81 -6.83
N THR A 341 0.02 -7.83 -5.95
CA THR A 341 -0.95 -7.88 -4.86
C THR A 341 -1.84 -6.65 -4.86
N ILE A 342 -3.16 -6.86 -4.71
CA ILE A 342 -4.12 -5.82 -4.35
C ILE A 342 -4.58 -6.11 -2.93
N ALA A 343 -4.32 -5.19 -2.01
CA ALA A 343 -4.80 -5.28 -0.64
C ALA A 343 -5.77 -4.14 -0.36
N GLU A 344 -6.94 -4.48 0.12
CA GLU A 344 -8.01 -3.55 0.46
C GLU A 344 -8.52 -3.80 1.85
N ARG A 345 -8.80 -2.73 2.57
CA ARG A 345 -9.37 -2.81 3.91
C ARG A 345 -10.26 -1.63 4.23
N MET A 346 -11.38 -1.92 4.88
CA MET A 346 -12.19 -0.95 5.59
C MET A 346 -12.00 -1.19 7.10
N GLU A 347 -11.32 -0.27 7.75
CA GLU A 347 -10.94 -0.36 9.16
C GLU A 347 -11.25 0.94 9.93
N PRO A 348 -12.53 1.11 10.36
CA PRO A 348 -13.69 0.24 10.13
C PRO A 348 -14.47 0.60 8.86
N LEU A 349 -15.35 -0.31 8.39
CA LEU A 349 -16.41 0.05 7.44
C LEU A 349 -17.46 0.94 8.15
N ILE A 350 -17.84 0.56 9.35
CA ILE A 350 -18.67 1.35 10.27
C ILE A 350 -18.11 1.16 11.67
N GLY A 351 -17.75 2.26 12.31
CA GLY A 351 -17.33 2.30 13.70
C GLY A 351 -18.17 3.29 14.48
N LEU A 352 -18.69 2.87 15.62
CA LEU A 352 -19.49 3.69 16.51
C LEU A 352 -18.92 3.59 17.93
N ASN A 353 -18.50 4.73 18.47
CA ASN A 353 -18.07 4.84 19.86
C ASN A 353 -19.01 5.77 20.58
N LEU A 354 -19.63 5.27 21.64
CA LEU A 354 -20.62 5.98 22.47
C LEU A 354 -20.08 6.08 23.90
N THR A 355 -20.18 7.25 24.50
CA THR A 355 -19.93 7.42 25.94
C THR A 355 -21.18 8.05 26.56
N THR A 356 -21.80 7.37 27.51
CA THR A 356 -22.97 7.87 28.22
C THR A 356 -22.57 8.88 29.30
N LEU A 357 -23.52 9.67 29.76
CA LEU A 357 -23.35 10.57 30.92
C LEU A 357 -23.05 9.79 32.21
N THR A 358 -23.45 8.51 32.30
CA THR A 358 -23.19 7.60 33.41
C THR A 358 -21.84 6.86 33.33
N GLN A 359 -20.94 7.29 32.43
CA GLN A 359 -19.58 6.73 32.22
C GLN A 359 -19.57 5.29 31.69
N TRP A 360 -20.59 4.85 31.00
CA TRP A 360 -20.56 3.70 30.14
C TRP A 360 -19.92 4.10 28.80
N SER A 361 -18.98 3.33 28.33
CA SER A 361 -18.46 3.44 26.97
C SER A 361 -18.82 2.18 26.18
N LEU A 362 -19.40 2.37 25.01
CA LEU A 362 -19.78 1.30 24.08
C LEU A 362 -19.01 1.51 22.79
N ARG A 363 -18.44 0.45 22.27
CA ARG A 363 -17.71 0.42 20.99
C ARG A 363 -18.33 -0.65 20.10
N PHE A 364 -18.64 -0.28 18.89
CA PHE A 364 -19.10 -1.20 17.86
C PHE A 364 -18.31 -0.92 16.59
N GLU A 365 -17.68 -1.95 16.01
CA GLU A 365 -16.96 -1.83 14.74
C GLU A 365 -17.26 -3.02 13.84
N TYR A 366 -17.48 -2.73 12.56
CA TYR A 366 -17.49 -3.72 11.50
C TYR A 366 -16.33 -3.45 10.57
N LYS A 367 -15.44 -4.44 10.39
CA LYS A 367 -14.28 -4.36 9.54
C LYS A 367 -14.39 -5.38 8.41
N LYS A 368 -13.87 -5.02 7.25
CA LYS A 368 -13.76 -5.92 6.11
C LYS A 368 -12.43 -5.69 5.42
N SER A 369 -11.73 -6.78 5.08
CA SER A 369 -10.49 -6.72 4.30
C SER A 369 -10.44 -7.83 3.26
N ARG A 370 -9.73 -7.54 2.16
CA ARG A 370 -9.47 -8.49 1.09
C ARG A 370 -8.02 -8.34 0.62
N VAL A 371 -7.35 -9.44 0.43
CA VAL A 371 -6.03 -9.48 -0.19
C VAL A 371 -6.07 -10.45 -1.36
N LEU A 372 -5.72 -9.95 -2.54
CA LEU A 372 -5.62 -10.68 -3.78
C LEU A 372 -4.17 -10.73 -4.19
N ALA A 373 -3.58 -11.91 -4.31
CA ALA A 373 -2.20 -12.09 -4.71
C ALA A 373 -2.12 -13.00 -5.94
N LEU A 374 -1.72 -12.44 -7.08
CA LEU A 374 -1.48 -13.17 -8.31
C LEU A 374 0.01 -13.57 -8.37
N SER A 375 0.29 -14.87 -8.27
CA SER A 375 1.60 -15.45 -8.55
C SER A 375 1.75 -15.72 -10.05
N LEU A 376 2.80 -15.18 -10.64
CA LEU A 376 3.16 -15.40 -12.04
C LEU A 376 4.17 -16.54 -12.21
N VAL A 377 4.70 -17.04 -11.11
CA VAL A 377 5.57 -18.22 -11.05
C VAL A 377 4.75 -19.50 -11.04
N ASP A 378 3.74 -19.56 -10.16
CA ASP A 378 2.90 -20.73 -9.97
C ASP A 378 1.58 -20.66 -10.76
N TYR A 379 1.35 -19.56 -11.47
CA TYR A 379 0.11 -19.28 -12.20
C TYR A 379 -1.14 -19.49 -11.33
N GLN A 380 -1.11 -18.88 -10.15
CA GLN A 380 -2.13 -19.04 -9.13
C GLN A 380 -2.58 -17.69 -8.58
N LEU A 381 -3.87 -17.56 -8.39
CA LEU A 381 -4.47 -16.45 -7.67
C LEU A 381 -4.88 -16.90 -6.27
N SER A 382 -4.30 -16.27 -5.26
CA SER A 382 -4.68 -16.42 -3.86
C SER A 382 -5.59 -15.28 -3.45
N GLU A 383 -6.70 -15.61 -2.80
CA GLU A 383 -7.67 -14.65 -2.28
C GLU A 383 -7.90 -14.91 -0.79
N ASN A 384 -7.65 -13.89 0.03
CA ASN A 384 -7.93 -13.89 1.47
C ASN A 384 -8.97 -12.82 1.77
N ASN A 385 -10.13 -13.25 2.25
CA ASN A 385 -11.23 -12.37 2.68
C ASN A 385 -11.40 -12.47 4.18
N SER A 386 -11.51 -11.33 4.87
CA SER A 386 -11.77 -11.27 6.31
C SER A 386 -12.86 -10.28 6.62
N THR A 387 -13.79 -10.69 7.48
CA THR A 387 -14.80 -9.82 8.10
C THR A 387 -14.70 -9.95 9.61
N GLU A 388 -14.85 -8.84 10.33
CA GLU A 388 -14.74 -8.82 11.78
C GLU A 388 -15.77 -7.88 12.38
N TRP A 389 -16.52 -8.39 13.37
CA TRP A 389 -17.41 -7.65 14.24
C TRP A 389 -16.76 -7.49 15.59
N ILE A 390 -16.61 -6.26 16.05
CA ILE A 390 -16.04 -5.96 17.36
C ILE A 390 -17.12 -5.24 18.18
N PHE A 391 -17.36 -5.75 19.37
CA PHE A 391 -18.22 -5.15 20.34
C PHE A 391 -17.47 -5.00 21.65
N GLY A 392 -17.28 -3.77 22.11
CA GLY A 392 -16.61 -3.44 23.35
C GLY A 392 -17.53 -2.67 24.29
N THR A 393 -17.48 -2.95 25.57
CA THR A 393 -18.11 -2.12 26.57
C THR A 393 -17.19 -1.91 27.76
N SER A 394 -17.22 -0.71 28.31
CA SER A 394 -16.52 -0.42 29.55
C SER A 394 -17.36 0.46 30.46
N TYR A 395 -17.24 0.20 31.75
CA TYR A 395 -17.89 0.98 32.79
C TYR A 395 -16.90 1.34 33.87
N ARG A 396 -16.81 2.64 34.20
CA ARG A 396 -15.93 3.15 35.24
C ARG A 396 -16.77 3.71 36.38
N LYS A 397 -16.51 3.26 37.60
CA LYS A 397 -17.19 3.72 38.81
C LYS A 397 -16.19 3.95 39.91
N ARG A 398 -16.28 5.14 40.52
CA ARG A 398 -15.60 5.46 41.78
C ARG A 398 -16.49 5.18 42.96
N GLY A 399 -15.91 4.66 44.04
CA GLY A 399 -16.65 4.46 45.29
C GLY A 399 -17.73 3.36 45.21
N LEU A 400 -17.50 2.30 44.42
CA LEU A 400 -18.42 1.17 44.32
C LEU A 400 -18.56 0.47 45.67
N LYS A 401 -19.81 0.25 46.13
CA LYS A 401 -20.11 -0.60 47.28
C LYS A 401 -20.09 -2.07 46.85
N LEU A 402 -19.26 -2.86 47.51
CA LEU A 402 -19.22 -4.31 47.25
C LEU A 402 -20.35 -5.03 48.01
N PRO A 403 -20.96 -6.07 47.45
CA PRO A 403 -22.03 -6.84 48.11
C PRO A 403 -21.49 -7.78 49.21
N PHE A 404 -20.19 -7.83 49.41
CA PHE A 404 -19.50 -8.68 50.39
C PHE A 404 -18.48 -7.90 51.20
N ASN A 405 -18.22 -8.32 52.41
CA ASN A 405 -17.25 -7.69 53.31
C ASN A 405 -15.83 -8.14 52.96
N LEU A 406 -14.95 -7.17 52.60
CA LEU A 406 -13.52 -7.42 52.48
C LEU A 406 -12.80 -6.87 53.73
N PRO A 407 -11.88 -7.64 54.34
CA PRO A 407 -11.07 -7.15 55.45
C PRO A 407 -10.27 -5.91 55.03
N GLY A 408 -10.36 -4.83 55.83
CA GLY A 408 -9.63 -3.57 55.56
C GLY A 408 -10.39 -2.52 54.76
N LEU A 409 -11.61 -2.75 54.34
CA LEU A 409 -12.49 -1.77 53.67
C LEU A 409 -13.52 -1.18 54.61
N ASN A 410 -13.49 0.14 54.83
CA ASN A 410 -14.51 0.84 55.56
C ASN A 410 -15.83 0.88 54.78
N ASN A 411 -16.94 0.35 55.37
CA ASN A 411 -18.26 0.30 54.77
C ASN A 411 -18.32 -0.43 53.39
N ASN A 412 -17.47 -1.38 53.11
CA ASN A 412 -17.43 -2.15 51.86
C ASN A 412 -17.36 -1.28 50.60
N LYS A 413 -16.90 -0.04 50.73
CA LYS A 413 -16.81 0.92 49.63
C LYS A 413 -15.41 1.03 49.13
N LEU A 414 -15.21 0.75 47.82
CA LEU A 414 -13.93 0.95 47.12
C LEU A 414 -13.64 2.46 47.04
N ALA A 415 -12.48 2.89 47.55
CA ALA A 415 -12.14 4.32 47.59
C ALA A 415 -11.82 4.90 46.21
N ASN A 416 -11.27 4.08 45.34
CA ASN A 416 -10.75 4.49 44.01
C ASN A 416 -11.57 3.91 42.84
N ASP A 417 -11.12 4.20 41.65
CA ASP A 417 -11.78 3.82 40.40
C ASP A 417 -11.70 2.32 40.15
N LEU A 418 -12.85 1.70 39.90
CA LEU A 418 -13.01 0.37 39.36
C LEU A 418 -13.46 0.52 37.89
N THR A 419 -12.73 -0.08 36.97
CA THR A 419 -13.11 -0.13 35.57
C THR A 419 -13.37 -1.56 35.15
N PHE A 420 -14.57 -1.83 34.71
CA PHE A 420 -14.98 -3.08 34.09
C PHE A 420 -14.89 -2.92 32.56
N ARG A 421 -14.32 -3.88 31.87
CA ARG A 421 -14.27 -3.93 30.41
C ARG A 421 -14.65 -5.30 29.91
N LEU A 422 -15.36 -5.33 28.79
CA LEU A 422 -15.67 -6.54 28.04
C LEU A 422 -15.49 -6.24 26.57
N ASP A 423 -14.56 -6.94 25.93
CA ASP A 423 -14.35 -6.93 24.50
C ASP A 423 -14.76 -8.29 23.93
N LEU A 424 -15.60 -8.27 22.89
CA LEU A 424 -16.06 -9.41 22.13
C LEU A 424 -15.72 -9.17 20.66
N SER A 425 -15.04 -10.12 20.00
CA SER A 425 -14.81 -10.05 18.57
C SER A 425 -15.20 -11.38 17.91
N LEU A 426 -15.89 -11.26 16.78
CA LEU A 426 -16.22 -12.36 15.88
C LEU A 426 -15.60 -12.08 14.54
N ARG A 427 -14.59 -12.89 14.17
CA ARG A 427 -13.85 -12.76 12.93
C ARG A 427 -14.01 -14.00 12.06
N ASP A 428 -14.39 -13.79 10.82
CA ASP A 428 -14.43 -14.81 9.78
C ASP A 428 -13.31 -14.54 8.77
N VAL A 429 -12.50 -15.55 8.50
CA VAL A 429 -11.43 -15.51 7.50
C VAL A 429 -11.62 -16.65 6.53
N PHE A 430 -11.59 -16.34 5.24
CA PHE A 430 -11.66 -17.32 4.14
C PHE A 430 -10.47 -17.17 3.23
N ASN A 431 -9.82 -18.30 2.91
CA ASN A 431 -8.73 -18.39 1.96
C ASN A 431 -9.14 -19.29 0.80
N SER A 432 -8.94 -18.82 -0.41
CA SER A 432 -9.13 -19.63 -1.61
C SER A 432 -7.96 -19.44 -2.56
N ASN A 433 -7.64 -20.50 -3.30
CA ASN A 433 -6.65 -20.48 -4.36
C ASN A 433 -7.29 -20.95 -5.66
N SER A 434 -7.09 -20.16 -6.72
CA SER A 434 -7.57 -20.48 -8.05
C SER A 434 -6.37 -20.61 -8.99
N ARG A 435 -6.15 -21.80 -9.54
CA ARG A 435 -5.10 -22.00 -10.55
C ARG A 435 -5.62 -21.54 -11.92
N LEU A 436 -4.76 -20.91 -12.69
CA LEU A 436 -5.12 -20.35 -14.00
C LEU A 436 -5.34 -21.42 -15.09
N ASP A 437 -4.86 -22.63 -14.86
CA ASP A 437 -4.99 -23.80 -15.73
C ASP A 437 -6.20 -24.69 -15.40
N GLN A 438 -6.89 -24.41 -14.28
CA GLN A 438 -8.01 -25.23 -13.80
C GLN A 438 -9.33 -24.46 -13.79
N THR A 439 -10.42 -25.19 -13.84
CA THR A 439 -11.78 -24.64 -13.81
C THR A 439 -12.41 -24.66 -12.43
N ASN A 440 -11.71 -25.20 -11.44
CA ASN A 440 -12.21 -25.33 -10.07
C ASN A 440 -11.41 -24.40 -9.13
N ALA A 441 -12.11 -23.69 -8.24
CA ALA A 441 -11.50 -23.04 -7.10
C ALA A 441 -11.42 -24.04 -5.94
N TYR A 442 -10.37 -23.94 -5.17
CA TYR A 442 -10.21 -24.75 -3.96
C TYR A 442 -10.16 -23.81 -2.75
N GLY A 443 -11.13 -23.95 -1.87
CA GLY A 443 -11.02 -23.39 -0.53
C GLY A 443 -9.81 -24.02 0.16
N THR A 444 -8.77 -23.21 0.41
CA THR A 444 -7.51 -23.69 1.01
C THR A 444 -7.49 -23.60 2.52
N GLY A 445 -8.50 -22.94 3.10
CA GLY A 445 -8.60 -22.78 4.53
C GLY A 445 -9.46 -21.61 4.93
N GLY A 446 -9.40 -21.34 6.22
CA GLY A 446 -10.15 -20.27 6.84
C GLY A 446 -10.70 -20.75 8.16
N GLN A 447 -11.10 -19.81 8.98
CA GLN A 447 -11.65 -20.10 10.30
C GLN A 447 -12.58 -18.99 10.76
N ARG A 448 -13.53 -19.39 11.59
CA ARG A 448 -14.29 -18.46 12.44
C ARG A 448 -13.59 -18.37 13.79
N GLU A 449 -13.31 -17.18 14.23
CA GLU A 449 -12.67 -16.90 15.50
C GLU A 449 -13.58 -16.06 16.37
N LEU A 450 -13.89 -16.56 17.57
CA LEU A 450 -14.60 -15.85 18.61
C LEU A 450 -13.61 -15.53 19.73
N THR A 451 -13.45 -14.27 20.06
CA THR A 451 -12.60 -13.80 21.15
C THR A 451 -13.44 -13.09 22.19
N LEU A 452 -13.30 -13.49 23.46
CA LEU A 452 -13.99 -12.91 24.62
C LEU A 452 -12.93 -12.49 25.65
N GLN A 453 -12.93 -11.19 26.00
CA GLN A 453 -11.90 -10.61 26.87
C GLN A 453 -12.51 -9.69 27.95
N PRO A 454 -13.15 -10.25 28.99
CA PRO A 454 -13.51 -9.46 30.16
C PRO A 454 -12.28 -9.12 31.00
N SER A 455 -12.25 -7.91 31.53
CA SER A 455 -11.24 -7.49 32.51
C SER A 455 -11.83 -6.52 33.55
N ILE A 456 -11.23 -6.54 34.73
CA ILE A 456 -11.52 -5.63 35.81
C ILE A 456 -10.22 -4.97 36.24
N ASP A 457 -10.15 -3.67 36.09
CA ASP A 457 -9.02 -2.85 36.51
C ASP A 457 -9.40 -2.07 37.77
N TYR A 458 -8.63 -2.24 38.83
CA TYR A 458 -8.80 -1.52 40.08
C TYR A 458 -7.53 -0.75 40.47
N VAL A 459 -7.65 0.56 40.56
CA VAL A 459 -6.57 1.44 41.04
C VAL A 459 -6.61 1.42 42.55
N LEU A 460 -5.72 0.66 43.19
CA LEU A 460 -5.64 0.58 44.66
C LEU A 460 -5.16 1.89 45.27
N ASN A 461 -4.12 2.46 44.70
CA ASN A 461 -3.59 3.79 45.04
C ASN A 461 -2.75 4.34 43.84
N SER A 462 -2.12 5.51 44.01
CA SER A 462 -1.31 6.13 42.94
C SER A 462 -0.14 5.27 42.44
N LYS A 463 0.29 4.29 43.24
CA LYS A 463 1.42 3.41 42.94
C LYS A 463 1.04 1.98 42.57
N ILE A 464 -0.16 1.52 42.93
CA ILE A 464 -0.57 0.12 42.75
C ILE A 464 -1.86 0.04 41.95
N ASN A 465 -1.80 -0.71 40.84
CA ASN A 465 -2.95 -1.05 40.01
C ASN A 465 -3.09 -2.58 39.91
N LEU A 466 -4.30 -3.07 40.10
CA LEU A 466 -4.66 -4.48 40.02
C LEU A 466 -5.52 -4.69 38.78
N LYS A 467 -5.14 -5.62 37.92
CA LYS A 467 -5.94 -6.01 36.74
C LYS A 467 -6.22 -7.49 36.79
N PHE A 468 -7.49 -7.85 36.91
CA PHE A 468 -7.99 -9.20 36.68
C PHE A 468 -8.40 -9.31 35.24
N TYR A 469 -7.96 -10.36 34.54
CA TYR A 469 -8.31 -10.57 33.14
C TYR A 469 -8.64 -12.03 32.88
N PHE A 470 -9.54 -12.20 31.93
CA PHE A 470 -9.88 -13.47 31.32
C PHE A 470 -9.84 -13.27 29.80
N ASP A 471 -9.19 -14.16 29.10
CA ASP A 471 -9.07 -14.14 27.64
C ASP A 471 -9.41 -15.53 27.13
N GLN A 472 -10.47 -15.64 26.34
CA GLN A 472 -10.86 -16.88 25.68
C GLN A 472 -10.95 -16.64 24.18
N ARG A 473 -10.19 -17.45 23.43
CA ARG A 473 -10.19 -17.45 21.97
C ARG A 473 -10.58 -18.85 21.48
N LYS A 474 -11.70 -18.93 20.76
CA LYS A 474 -12.19 -20.13 20.10
C LYS A 474 -12.02 -19.97 18.60
N ALA A 475 -11.19 -20.82 17.97
CA ALA A 475 -11.01 -20.91 16.53
C ALA A 475 -11.70 -22.17 16.02
N THR A 476 -12.59 -22.01 15.03
CA THR A 476 -13.30 -23.10 14.37
C THR A 476 -12.94 -23.06 12.89
N PRO A 477 -12.07 -23.97 12.41
CA PRO A 477 -11.71 -24.04 11.01
C PRO A 477 -12.90 -24.44 10.14
N TYR A 478 -12.92 -23.95 8.89
CA TYR A 478 -13.93 -24.33 7.89
C TYR A 478 -13.61 -25.65 7.20
N ILE A 479 -12.34 -26.07 7.23
CA ILE A 479 -11.89 -27.33 6.66
C ILE A 479 -11.84 -28.39 7.75
N SER A 480 -12.47 -29.53 7.50
CA SER A 480 -12.60 -30.65 8.46
C SER A 480 -11.27 -31.32 8.89
N SER A 481 -10.18 -31.06 8.17
CA SER A 481 -8.84 -31.60 8.50
C SER A 481 -8.20 -30.98 9.74
N SER A 482 -8.71 -29.84 10.22
CA SER A 482 -8.18 -29.15 11.39
C SER A 482 -9.24 -29.13 12.51
N PRO A 483 -8.91 -29.61 13.73
CA PRO A 483 -9.85 -29.59 14.84
C PRO A 483 -10.08 -28.15 15.35
N PRO A 484 -11.28 -27.86 15.90
CA PRO A 484 -11.52 -26.62 16.63
C PRO A 484 -10.57 -26.51 17.83
N MET A 485 -10.08 -25.30 18.08
CA MET A 485 -9.15 -25.02 19.16
C MET A 485 -9.71 -23.91 20.05
N THR A 486 -9.62 -24.13 21.36
CA THR A 486 -10.00 -23.12 22.36
C THR A 486 -8.80 -22.85 23.26
N ASN A 487 -8.37 -21.63 23.32
CA ASN A 487 -7.34 -21.15 24.25
C ASN A 487 -7.99 -20.27 25.30
N THR A 488 -7.73 -20.57 26.57
CA THR A 488 -8.22 -19.79 27.69
C THR A 488 -7.05 -19.38 28.59
N ARG A 489 -7.02 -18.10 28.93
CA ARG A 489 -6.06 -17.52 29.87
C ARG A 489 -6.83 -16.72 30.91
N ALA A 490 -6.48 -16.86 32.17
CA ALA A 490 -6.98 -16.02 33.25
C ALA A 490 -5.82 -15.68 34.19
N GLY A 491 -5.84 -14.50 34.73
CA GLY A 491 -4.78 -14.09 35.64
C GLY A 491 -5.02 -12.75 36.31
N VAL A 492 -4.11 -12.44 37.19
CA VAL A 492 -4.03 -11.16 37.92
C VAL A 492 -2.71 -10.50 37.58
N ASN A 493 -2.77 -9.28 37.13
CA ASN A 493 -1.60 -8.44 36.91
C ASN A 493 -1.55 -7.36 37.98
N ILE A 494 -0.45 -7.29 38.70
CA ILE A 494 -0.20 -6.27 39.73
C ILE A 494 0.90 -5.36 39.19
N ARG A 495 0.60 -4.09 38.99
CA ARG A 495 1.55 -3.07 38.60
C ARG A 495 1.89 -2.21 39.80
N ILE A 496 3.15 -2.15 40.16
CA ILE A 496 3.68 -1.30 41.24
C ILE A 496 4.59 -0.26 40.61
N ALA A 497 4.29 1.01 40.80
CA ALA A 497 5.16 2.13 40.44
C ALA A 497 5.97 2.50 41.68
N LEU A 498 7.31 2.44 41.58
CA LEU A 498 8.25 2.79 42.65
C LEU A 498 8.46 4.29 42.76
#